data_c42c6e7a04153c5c26d17acbdd6b4bc5
#
_entry.id   c42c6e7a04153c5c26d17acbdd6b4bc5
#
_cell.length_a   1.000
_cell.length_b   1.000
_cell.length_c   1.000
_cell.angle_alpha   90.00
_cell.angle_beta   90.00
_cell.angle_gamma   90.00
#
_symmetry.space_group_name_H-M   'P 1'
#
loop_
_entity.id
_entity.type
_entity.pdbx_description
1 polymer ?
#
loop_
_entity_poly.entity_id
_entity_poly.type
_entity_poly.pdbx_seq_one_letter_code
_entity_poly.pdbx_strand_id
1 'polypeptide(L)'
;MGEKNMFILCLQETKLVNIDDFLCSSLWGISPHGFSFRPSVGASGGLLILWDNKEVVINSSFSFDHVLEMRGRFVHSNEDFVLFNVYAPCDVGGQSVLWGTLSERLAT
;
A
#
# COMPACT_ATOMS: atom_id res chain seq x y z
N MET A 1 -2.90 1.24 -18.14
CA MET A 1 -3.63 0.10 -17.51
C MET A 1 -4.55 -0.62 -18.45
N GLY A 2 -5.12 0.06 -19.39
CA GLY A 2 -5.85 -0.51 -20.49
C GLY A 2 -6.82 -1.63 -20.11
N GLU A 3 -6.71 -2.73 -20.78
CA GLU A 3 -7.57 -3.87 -20.58
C GLU A 3 -7.16 -4.78 -19.43
N LYS A 4 -6.11 -4.43 -18.70
CA LYS A 4 -5.70 -5.23 -17.56
C LYS A 4 -6.63 -4.98 -16.37
N ASN A 5 -6.99 -6.05 -15.69
CA ASN A 5 -7.82 -5.96 -14.49
C ASN A 5 -6.95 -5.77 -13.26
N MET A 6 -6.20 -4.68 -13.24
CA MET A 6 -5.38 -4.35 -12.10
C MET A 6 -6.17 -3.48 -11.14
N PHE A 7 -6.41 -3.98 -9.95
CA PHE A 7 -7.19 -3.25 -8.94
C PHE A 7 -6.31 -2.51 -7.96
N ILE A 8 -5.15 -3.05 -7.66
CA ILE A 8 -4.25 -2.51 -6.66
C ILE A 8 -2.81 -2.62 -7.17
N LEU A 9 -2.06 -1.54 -6.99
CA LEU A 9 -0.64 -1.50 -7.34
C LEU A 9 0.15 -1.09 -6.11
N CYS A 10 1.12 -1.90 -5.71
CA CYS A 10 1.99 -1.61 -4.57
C CYS A 10 3.40 -1.33 -5.06
N LEU A 11 3.96 -0.22 -4.61
CA LEU A 11 5.34 0.16 -4.94
C LEU A 11 6.14 0.28 -3.65
N GLN A 12 7.40 -0.14 -3.73
CA GLN A 12 8.34 -0.06 -2.61
C GLN A 12 9.55 0.76 -3.02
N GLU A 13 10.27 1.26 -2.03
CA GLU A 13 11.48 2.05 -2.29
C GLU A 13 11.22 3.25 -3.19
N THR A 14 10.12 3.96 -2.94
CA THR A 14 9.79 5.14 -3.74
C THR A 14 10.82 6.24 -3.56
N LYS A 15 11.44 6.29 -2.38
CA LYS A 15 12.43 7.32 -1.99
C LYS A 15 11.85 8.73 -2.05
N LEU A 16 10.55 8.85 -1.90
CA LEU A 16 9.84 10.13 -1.99
C LEU A 16 9.28 10.50 -0.62
N VAL A 17 9.46 11.75 -0.25
CA VAL A 17 8.90 12.31 0.98
C VAL A 17 7.43 12.64 0.78
N ASN A 18 7.07 13.17 -0.38
CA ASN A 18 5.71 13.54 -0.71
C ASN A 18 5.26 12.86 -1.99
N ILE A 19 4.00 12.47 -2.01
CA ILE A 19 3.35 11.88 -3.17
C ILE A 19 2.04 12.62 -3.36
N ASP A 20 1.79 13.08 -4.58
CA ASP A 20 0.61 13.86 -4.90
C ASP A 20 -0.19 13.22 -6.05
N ASP A 21 -1.34 13.83 -6.36
CA ASP A 21 -2.22 13.35 -7.41
C ASP A 21 -1.55 13.34 -8.78
N PHE A 22 -0.68 14.31 -9.03
CA PHE A 22 -0.01 14.37 -10.32
C PHE A 22 0.89 13.15 -10.53
N LEU A 23 1.67 12.80 -9.52
CA LEU A 23 2.53 11.62 -9.59
C LEU A 23 1.71 10.34 -9.75
N CYS A 24 0.64 10.20 -8.95
CA CYS A 24 -0.20 9.02 -9.01
C CYS A 24 -0.89 8.89 -10.37
N SER A 25 -1.34 9.98 -10.95
CA SER A 25 -1.94 9.96 -12.28
C SER A 25 -0.92 9.59 -13.35
N SER A 26 0.34 9.99 -13.16
CA SER A 26 1.40 9.60 -14.08
C SER A 26 1.64 8.09 -14.07
N LEU A 27 1.45 7.45 -12.91
CA LEU A 27 1.64 6.01 -12.77
C LEU A 27 0.40 5.21 -13.14
N TRP A 28 -0.76 5.67 -12.73
CA TRP A 28 -2.02 4.92 -12.89
C TRP A 28 -2.72 5.19 -14.21
N GLY A 29 -2.68 6.43 -14.66
CA GLY A 29 -3.44 6.88 -15.79
C GLY A 29 -4.59 7.79 -15.36
N ILE A 30 -5.50 8.05 -16.29
CA ILE A 30 -6.58 9.03 -16.07
C ILE A 30 -7.82 8.44 -15.42
N SER A 31 -7.90 7.12 -15.28
CA SER A 31 -9.08 6.51 -14.65
C SER A 31 -9.12 6.84 -13.15
N PRO A 32 -10.32 6.84 -12.55
CA PRO A 32 -10.45 7.15 -11.13
C PRO A 32 -9.64 6.20 -10.26
N HIS A 33 -8.85 6.77 -9.36
CA HIS A 33 -7.98 5.99 -8.47
C HIS A 33 -7.80 6.70 -7.15
N GLY A 34 -7.40 5.93 -6.14
CA GLY A 34 -6.99 6.46 -4.86
C GLY A 34 -5.55 6.08 -4.57
N PHE A 35 -4.98 6.67 -3.56
CA PHE A 35 -3.62 6.31 -3.16
C PHE A 35 -3.41 6.51 -1.66
N SER A 36 -2.45 5.77 -1.12
CA SER A 36 -1.96 5.94 0.23
C SER A 36 -0.46 5.71 0.19
N PHE A 37 0.28 6.43 1.03
CA PHE A 37 1.73 6.30 1.01
C PHE A 37 2.32 6.45 2.40
N ARG A 38 3.53 5.87 2.55
CA ARG A 38 4.41 6.09 3.67
C ARG A 38 5.63 6.83 3.15
N PRO A 39 5.93 8.02 3.66
CA PRO A 39 7.08 8.79 3.19
C PRO A 39 8.40 8.06 3.39
N SER A 40 9.38 8.36 2.55
CA SER A 40 10.73 7.91 2.77
C SER A 40 11.30 8.60 4.00
N VAL A 41 12.28 7.94 4.64
CA VAL A 41 13.03 8.52 5.76
C VAL A 41 14.45 8.70 5.28
N GLY A 42 14.89 9.95 5.19
CA GLY A 42 16.18 10.26 4.60
C GLY A 42 16.20 9.86 3.13
N ALA A 43 17.23 9.11 2.73
CA ALA A 43 17.42 8.69 1.35
C ALA A 43 16.90 7.27 1.08
N SER A 44 16.12 6.71 1.99
CA SER A 44 15.71 5.31 1.86
C SER A 44 14.23 5.11 2.18
N GLY A 45 13.70 4.00 1.69
CA GLY A 45 12.34 3.58 1.98
C GLY A 45 11.31 4.28 1.12
N GLY A 46 10.11 4.39 1.67
CA GLY A 46 8.97 4.93 0.97
C GLY A 46 8.12 3.84 0.37
N LEU A 47 6.82 3.90 0.65
CA LEU A 47 5.85 2.91 0.19
C LEU A 47 4.66 3.63 -0.42
N LEU A 48 4.07 3.05 -1.45
CA LEU A 48 2.91 3.61 -2.11
C LEU A 48 1.95 2.49 -2.49
N ILE A 49 0.66 2.72 -2.26
CA ILE A 49 -0.39 1.85 -2.74
C ILE A 49 -1.35 2.69 -3.57
N LEU A 50 -1.64 2.22 -4.77
CA LEU A 50 -2.64 2.81 -5.67
C LEU A 50 -3.75 1.80 -5.88
N TRP A 51 -4.99 2.27 -6.05
CA TRP A 51 -6.11 1.37 -6.29
C TRP A 51 -7.13 1.99 -7.21
N ASP A 52 -7.91 1.11 -7.85
CA ASP A 52 -9.01 1.51 -8.71
C ASP A 52 -10.26 1.77 -7.85
N ASN A 53 -10.73 3.02 -7.83
CA ASN A 53 -11.88 3.42 -7.03
C ASN A 53 -13.17 2.72 -7.45
N LYS A 54 -13.23 2.17 -8.65
CA LYS A 54 -14.41 1.46 -9.11
C LYS A 54 -14.46 0.03 -8.60
N GLU A 55 -13.30 -0.53 -8.27
CA GLU A 55 -13.18 -1.94 -7.92
C GLU A 55 -12.97 -2.17 -6.43
N VAL A 56 -12.50 -1.15 -5.72
CA VAL A 56 -12.06 -1.28 -4.34
C VAL A 56 -12.54 -0.09 -3.52
N VAL A 57 -13.10 -0.37 -2.35
CA VAL A 57 -13.42 0.66 -1.36
C VAL A 57 -12.46 0.51 -0.21
N ILE A 58 -11.76 1.58 0.14
CA ILE A 58 -10.79 1.55 1.23
C ILE A 58 -11.42 2.12 2.49
N ASN A 59 -11.41 1.34 3.55
CA ASN A 59 -11.98 1.72 4.85
C ASN A 59 -10.97 2.42 5.73
N SER A 60 -9.72 1.98 5.70
CA SER A 60 -8.66 2.58 6.51
C SER A 60 -7.29 2.33 5.90
N SER A 61 -6.37 3.23 6.21
CA SER A 61 -4.97 3.10 5.82
C SER A 61 -4.12 3.57 6.99
N PHE A 62 -3.09 2.81 7.32
CA PHE A 62 -2.26 3.10 8.48
C PHE A 62 -0.81 2.68 8.19
N SER A 63 0.13 3.54 8.52
CA SER A 63 1.54 3.21 8.33
C SER A 63 2.25 3.07 9.68
N PHE A 64 3.12 2.09 9.76
CA PHE A 64 3.94 1.87 10.95
C PHE A 64 5.23 1.15 10.54
N ASP A 65 6.33 1.55 11.18
CA ASP A 65 7.65 0.98 10.91
C ASP A 65 7.93 0.85 9.40
N HIS A 66 8.01 -0.35 8.89
CA HIS A 66 8.30 -0.61 7.47
C HIS A 66 7.06 -1.07 6.72
N VAL A 67 5.87 -0.69 7.17
CA VAL A 67 4.63 -1.23 6.66
C VAL A 67 3.64 -0.13 6.33
N LEU A 68 2.94 -0.28 5.23
CA LEU A 68 1.74 0.47 4.91
C LEU A 68 0.59 -0.54 4.87
N GLU A 69 -0.30 -0.46 5.87
CA GLU A 69 -1.44 -1.34 6.01
C GLU A 69 -2.67 -0.69 5.40
N MET A 70 -3.47 -1.46 4.68
CA MET A 70 -4.70 -0.96 4.09
C MET A 70 -5.79 -2.00 4.27
N ARG A 71 -6.97 -1.55 4.69
CA ARG A 71 -8.14 -2.41 4.86
C ARG A 71 -9.25 -1.90 3.98
N GLY A 72 -9.93 -2.81 3.30
CA GLY A 72 -10.96 -2.42 2.39
C GLY A 72 -11.84 -3.59 1.96
N ARG A 73 -12.56 -3.36 0.88
CA ARG A 73 -13.53 -4.32 0.36
C ARG A 73 -13.50 -4.28 -1.16
N PHE A 74 -13.56 -5.45 -1.76
CA PHE A 74 -13.75 -5.56 -3.21
C PHE A 74 -15.23 -5.32 -3.54
N VAL A 75 -15.47 -4.38 -4.45
CA VAL A 75 -16.84 -3.96 -4.79
C VAL A 75 -17.70 -5.10 -5.33
N HIS A 76 -17.14 -5.87 -6.25
CA HIS A 76 -17.93 -6.88 -6.94
C HIS A 76 -18.18 -8.14 -6.13
N SER A 77 -17.21 -8.58 -5.36
CA SER A 77 -17.38 -9.79 -4.55
C SER A 77 -17.89 -9.48 -3.15
N ASN A 78 -17.83 -8.22 -2.73
CA ASN A 78 -18.23 -7.78 -1.40
C ASN A 78 -17.38 -8.43 -0.30
N GLU A 79 -16.16 -8.84 -0.63
CA GLU A 79 -15.24 -9.45 0.31
C GLU A 79 -14.31 -8.42 0.93
N ASP A 80 -14.10 -8.53 2.24
CA ASP A 80 -13.16 -7.67 2.95
C ASP A 80 -11.75 -8.20 2.77
N PHE A 81 -10.78 -7.28 2.80
CA PHE A 81 -9.37 -7.66 2.71
C PHE A 81 -8.49 -6.79 3.60
N VAL A 82 -7.33 -7.31 3.92
CA VAL A 82 -6.24 -6.59 4.57
C VAL A 82 -5.02 -6.73 3.69
N LEU A 83 -4.39 -5.61 3.39
CA LEU A 83 -3.20 -5.59 2.53
C LEU A 83 -2.06 -4.94 3.29
N PHE A 84 -0.90 -5.59 3.28
CA PHE A 84 0.32 -5.02 3.83
C PHE A 84 1.32 -4.82 2.71
N ASN A 85 1.74 -3.57 2.51
CA ASN A 85 2.87 -3.26 1.64
C ASN A 85 4.08 -3.09 2.55
N VAL A 86 5.05 -3.96 2.42
CA VAL A 86 6.10 -4.12 3.41
C VAL A 86 7.49 -3.87 2.82
N TYR A 87 8.27 -3.08 3.52
CA TYR A 87 9.70 -2.95 3.23
C TYR A 87 10.46 -3.66 4.35
N ALA A 88 10.82 -4.93 4.13
CA ALA A 88 11.41 -5.76 5.19
C ALA A 88 12.81 -5.28 5.56
N PRO A 89 13.13 -5.26 6.88
CA PRO A 89 14.48 -4.96 7.30
C PRO A 89 15.50 -5.97 6.76
N CYS A 90 16.74 -5.54 6.62
CA CYS A 90 17.80 -6.39 6.09
C CYS A 90 18.29 -7.43 7.09
N ASP A 91 18.13 -7.18 8.39
CA ASP A 91 18.63 -8.08 9.43
C ASP A 91 17.56 -9.07 9.88
N VAL A 92 18.01 -10.24 10.31
CA VAL A 92 17.11 -11.33 10.71
C VAL A 92 16.27 -10.95 11.93
N GLY A 93 16.89 -10.28 12.91
CA GLY A 93 16.17 -9.86 14.11
C GLY A 93 15.03 -8.90 13.80
N GLY A 94 15.29 -7.90 12.96
CA GLY A 94 14.26 -6.96 12.55
C GLY A 94 13.16 -7.63 11.76
N GLN A 95 13.48 -8.59 10.91
CA GLN A 95 12.49 -9.36 10.17
C GLN A 95 11.58 -10.15 11.09
N SER A 96 12.16 -10.79 12.12
CA SER A 96 11.36 -11.55 13.07
C SER A 96 10.37 -10.69 13.84
N VAL A 97 10.80 -9.50 14.25
CA VAL A 97 9.91 -8.55 14.93
C VAL A 97 8.80 -8.11 13.99
N LEU A 98 9.14 -7.81 12.75
CA LEU A 98 8.16 -7.38 11.75
C LEU A 98 7.11 -8.45 11.51
N TRP A 99 7.52 -9.70 11.28
CA TRP A 99 6.57 -10.78 11.03
C TRP A 99 5.65 -11.03 12.23
N GLY A 100 6.18 -10.90 13.44
CA GLY A 100 5.37 -11.00 14.65
C GLY A 100 4.30 -9.91 14.70
N THR A 101 4.68 -8.67 14.39
CA THR A 101 3.76 -7.55 14.37
C THR A 101 2.65 -7.76 13.34
N LEU A 102 3.01 -8.19 12.13
CA LEU A 102 2.03 -8.44 11.07
C LEU A 102 1.06 -9.56 11.45
N SER A 103 1.57 -10.61 12.09
CA SER A 103 0.71 -11.70 12.56
C SER A 103 -0.31 -11.21 13.57
N GLU A 104 0.10 -10.36 14.51
CA GLU A 104 -0.82 -9.78 15.49
C GLU A 104 -1.88 -8.92 14.83
N ARG A 105 -1.50 -8.12 13.85
CA ARG A 105 -2.45 -7.25 13.17
C ARG A 105 -3.44 -8.04 12.32
N LEU A 106 -3.03 -9.16 11.77
CA LEU A 106 -3.95 -10.03 11.03
C LEU A 106 -5.00 -10.67 11.95
N ALA A 107 -4.65 -10.88 13.22
CA ALA A 107 -5.56 -11.49 14.18
C ALA A 107 -6.64 -10.52 14.67
N THR A 108 -6.48 -9.25 14.39
CA THR A 108 -7.50 -8.25 14.77
C THR A 108 -8.43 -7.95 13.61
#